data_7c637b56f9c1c11320263eb1dd1f9d8e
#
_entry.id   7c637b56f9c1c11320263eb1dd1f9d8e
#
_cell.length_a   1.000
_cell.length_b   1.000
_cell.length_c   1.000
_cell.angle_alpha   90.00
_cell.angle_beta   90.00
_cell.angle_gamma   90.00
#
_symmetry.space_group_name_H-M   'P 1'
#
loop_
_entity.id
_entity.type
_entity.pdbx_description
1 polymer ?
#
loop_
_entity_poly.entity_id
_entity_poly.type
_entity_poly.pdbx_seq_one_letter_code
_entity_poly.pdbx_strand_id
1 'polypeptide(L)'
;MKVAIIQNSIRTKQLDWTLQFATDLINQQPGADLYVLPETFATGFMVEGTTQQAREQGPQILLWMQQQARRLNAAVAGSIAIFDDEGHLRNRLFFVRPDGSYDYYDKHHLFTYAGETKDYVAGQRRVVVEWRGVRFLLQVCYDLRFPVFSRNRGDYDAVIYVANWPLSRKDVWHTLLRARALENQCFVIATNISGDDAGVCCHAGDSAIIDAYGHTLAECITGRVESASAELDMASLQRFRQKFPVLADAD
;
A
#
# COMPACT_ATOMS: atom_id res chain seq x y z
N MET A 1 -7.30 -7.88 14.58
CA MET A 1 -7.35 -6.56 13.90
C MET A 1 -7.92 -6.76 12.50
N LYS A 2 -9.01 -6.07 12.18
CA LYS A 2 -9.60 -6.16 10.84
C LYS A 2 -8.93 -5.17 9.88
N VAL A 3 -8.44 -5.65 8.72
CA VAL A 3 -7.83 -4.83 7.68
C VAL A 3 -8.63 -4.96 6.40
N ALA A 4 -8.89 -3.84 5.73
CA ALA A 4 -9.55 -3.77 4.44
C ALA A 4 -8.55 -3.32 3.35
N ILE A 5 -8.57 -4.00 2.22
CA ILE A 5 -7.83 -3.68 1.00
C ILE A 5 -8.80 -3.12 -0.04
N ILE A 6 -8.43 -2.02 -0.67
CA ILE A 6 -9.26 -1.29 -1.63
C ILE A 6 -8.62 -1.39 -3.01
N GLN A 7 -9.19 -2.20 -3.88
CA GLN A 7 -8.76 -2.35 -5.27
C GLN A 7 -9.56 -1.41 -6.15
N ASN A 8 -9.13 -0.14 -6.22
CA ASN A 8 -9.85 0.87 -6.98
C ASN A 8 -9.35 0.96 -8.44
N SER A 9 -10.09 1.71 -9.23
CA SER A 9 -9.69 2.20 -10.55
C SER A 9 -9.50 3.71 -10.49
N ILE A 10 -8.65 4.24 -11.34
CA ILE A 10 -8.33 5.66 -11.40
C ILE A 10 -8.91 6.24 -12.68
N ARG A 11 -9.54 7.41 -12.57
CA ARG A 11 -9.84 8.26 -13.71
C ARG A 11 -8.93 9.47 -13.68
N THR A 12 -7.90 9.44 -14.51
CA THR A 12 -6.96 10.56 -14.64
C THR A 12 -7.70 11.87 -14.88
N LYS A 13 -7.22 12.97 -14.24
CA LYS A 13 -7.82 14.31 -14.33
C LYS A 13 -9.24 14.45 -13.75
N GLN A 14 -9.77 13.43 -13.04
CA GLN A 14 -11.09 13.45 -12.40
C GLN A 14 -10.95 13.11 -10.90
N LEU A 15 -10.22 13.95 -10.16
CA LEU A 15 -9.89 13.71 -8.75
C LEU A 15 -11.14 13.47 -7.90
N ASP A 16 -12.14 14.35 -7.97
CA ASP A 16 -13.35 14.24 -7.15
C ASP A 16 -14.08 12.92 -7.39
N TRP A 17 -14.16 12.50 -8.65
CA TRP A 17 -14.77 11.21 -8.99
C TRP A 17 -13.97 10.05 -8.37
N THR A 18 -12.65 10.08 -8.49
CA THR A 18 -11.78 9.00 -7.97
C THR A 18 -11.84 8.91 -6.44
N LEU A 19 -11.85 10.06 -5.74
CA LEU A 19 -11.97 10.11 -4.28
C LEU A 19 -13.36 9.65 -3.80
N GLN A 20 -14.44 10.05 -4.50
CA GLN A 20 -15.77 9.56 -4.19
C GLN A 20 -15.88 8.05 -4.41
N PHE A 21 -15.34 7.55 -5.51
CA PHE A 21 -15.34 6.14 -5.83
C PHE A 21 -14.55 5.30 -4.80
N ALA A 22 -13.38 5.79 -4.36
CA ALA A 22 -12.63 5.18 -3.25
C ALA A 22 -13.43 5.19 -1.94
N THR A 23 -14.18 6.26 -1.67
CA THR A 23 -15.09 6.35 -0.51
C THR A 23 -16.16 5.26 -0.57
N ASP A 24 -16.76 5.03 -1.74
CA ASP A 24 -17.82 4.02 -1.93
C ASP A 24 -17.28 2.59 -1.70
N LEU A 25 -16.06 2.30 -2.16
CA LEU A 25 -15.39 1.02 -1.90
C LEU A 25 -15.03 0.83 -0.41
N ILE A 26 -14.56 1.87 0.25
CA ILE A 26 -14.29 1.88 1.70
C ILE A 26 -15.57 1.56 2.48
N ASN A 27 -16.70 2.14 2.09
CA ASN A 27 -17.99 1.94 2.75
C ASN A 27 -18.53 0.49 2.65
N GLN A 28 -18.04 -0.29 1.68
CA GLN A 28 -18.37 -1.71 1.55
C GLN A 28 -17.69 -2.58 2.63
N GLN A 29 -16.70 -2.05 3.35
CA GLN A 29 -15.93 -2.77 4.38
C GLN A 29 -16.09 -2.11 5.77
N PRO A 30 -17.29 -2.04 6.35
CA PRO A 30 -17.51 -1.33 7.60
C PRO A 30 -16.76 -2.01 8.76
N GLY A 31 -16.29 -1.18 9.70
CA GLY A 31 -15.68 -1.64 10.94
C GLY A 31 -14.28 -2.22 10.80
N ALA A 32 -13.55 -1.93 9.71
CA ALA A 32 -12.13 -2.22 9.64
C ALA A 32 -11.33 -1.23 10.50
N ASP A 33 -10.22 -1.72 11.06
CA ASP A 33 -9.28 -0.92 11.85
C ASP A 33 -8.27 -0.15 10.99
N LEU A 34 -8.04 -0.66 9.77
CA LEU A 34 -7.13 -0.10 8.78
C LEU A 34 -7.71 -0.32 7.38
N TYR A 35 -7.70 0.74 6.56
CA TYR A 35 -8.04 0.72 5.14
C TYR A 35 -6.79 1.03 4.32
N VAL A 36 -6.46 0.17 3.37
CA VAL A 36 -5.27 0.32 2.53
C VAL A 36 -5.68 0.56 1.08
N LEU A 37 -5.24 1.69 0.53
CA LEU A 37 -5.44 2.15 -0.84
C LEU A 37 -4.16 1.90 -1.66
N PRO A 38 -4.24 1.80 -2.99
CA PRO A 38 -3.08 1.54 -3.85
C PRO A 38 -2.02 2.67 -3.89
N GLU A 39 -1.00 2.47 -4.71
CA GLU A 39 0.00 3.48 -5.05
C GLU A 39 -0.64 4.58 -5.89
N THR A 40 -0.32 5.86 -5.58
CA THR A 40 -0.85 7.04 -6.25
C THR A 40 -2.34 6.92 -6.58
N PHE A 41 -3.11 6.39 -5.63
CA PHE A 41 -4.47 5.85 -5.79
C PHE A 41 -5.47 6.86 -6.36
N ALA A 42 -5.17 8.15 -6.30
CA ALA A 42 -6.08 9.22 -6.72
C ALA A 42 -5.67 9.86 -8.06
N THR A 43 -4.39 9.78 -8.44
CA THR A 43 -3.86 10.50 -9.61
C THR A 43 -3.29 9.60 -10.69
N GLY A 44 -2.97 8.34 -10.36
CA GLY A 44 -2.27 7.41 -11.23
C GLY A 44 -0.74 7.56 -11.17
N PHE A 45 -0.05 6.57 -11.71
CA PHE A 45 1.40 6.50 -11.71
C PHE A 45 1.97 6.96 -13.06
N MET A 46 2.92 7.91 -13.03
CA MET A 46 3.66 8.40 -14.22
C MET A 46 2.75 8.91 -15.37
N VAL A 47 1.62 9.49 -15.01
CA VAL A 47 0.73 10.12 -16.00
C VAL A 47 1.26 11.49 -16.44
N GLU A 48 0.90 11.92 -17.65
CA GLU A 48 1.23 13.25 -18.14
C GLU A 48 0.70 14.33 -17.18
N GLY A 49 1.57 15.26 -16.79
CA GLY A 49 1.24 16.33 -15.84
C GLY A 49 1.33 15.94 -14.37
N THR A 50 1.93 14.80 -14.02
CA THR A 50 2.09 14.34 -12.63
C THR A 50 2.66 15.43 -11.71
N THR A 51 3.67 16.16 -12.13
CA THR A 51 4.30 17.23 -11.34
C THR A 51 3.30 18.33 -10.98
N GLN A 52 2.49 18.78 -11.94
CA GLN A 52 1.44 19.77 -11.70
C GLN A 52 0.35 19.22 -10.78
N GLN A 53 -0.14 18.00 -11.06
CA GLN A 53 -1.14 17.35 -10.23
C GLN A 53 -0.65 17.16 -8.78
N ALA A 54 0.59 16.73 -8.57
CA ALA A 54 1.17 16.58 -7.24
C ALA A 54 1.17 17.89 -6.45
N ARG A 55 1.49 19.01 -7.11
CA ARG A 55 1.50 20.34 -6.49
C ARG A 55 0.11 20.82 -6.12
N GLU A 56 -0.85 20.65 -7.01
CA GLU A 56 -2.21 21.16 -6.84
C GLU A 56 -3.08 20.22 -5.99
N GLN A 57 -2.96 18.92 -6.19
CA GLN A 57 -3.87 17.91 -5.64
C GLN A 57 -3.30 17.12 -4.46
N GLY A 58 -1.97 16.99 -4.36
CA GLY A 58 -1.34 16.22 -3.28
C GLY A 58 -1.83 16.61 -1.88
N PRO A 59 -1.83 17.92 -1.50
CA PRO A 59 -2.35 18.36 -0.21
C PRO A 59 -3.85 18.08 -0.03
N GLN A 60 -4.66 18.16 -1.10
CA GLN A 60 -6.10 17.89 -1.06
C GLN A 60 -6.37 16.39 -0.81
N ILE A 61 -5.57 15.51 -1.44
CA ILE A 61 -5.69 14.06 -1.26
C ILE A 61 -5.32 13.67 0.17
N LEU A 62 -4.25 14.26 0.73
CA LEU A 62 -3.88 14.04 2.14
C LEU A 62 -4.99 14.49 3.09
N LEU A 63 -5.58 15.66 2.85
CA LEU A 63 -6.71 16.15 3.63
C LEU A 63 -7.91 15.18 3.56
N TRP A 64 -8.23 14.66 2.37
CA TRP A 64 -9.26 13.64 2.20
C TRP A 64 -8.94 12.37 3.02
N MET A 65 -7.68 11.88 3.00
CA MET A 65 -7.28 10.73 3.82
C MET A 65 -7.51 10.98 5.32
N GLN A 66 -7.17 12.18 5.80
CA GLN A 66 -7.42 12.59 7.20
C GLN A 66 -8.92 12.63 7.54
N GLN A 67 -9.74 13.13 6.63
CA GLN A 67 -11.20 13.14 6.78
C GLN A 67 -11.77 11.71 6.82
N GLN A 68 -11.30 10.81 5.96
CA GLN A 68 -11.72 9.41 5.98
C GLN A 68 -11.28 8.71 7.27
N ALA A 69 -10.03 8.89 7.72
CA ALA A 69 -9.54 8.28 8.94
C ALA A 69 -10.39 8.71 10.16
N ARG A 70 -10.70 10.01 10.25
CA ARG A 70 -11.58 10.55 11.32
C ARG A 70 -12.99 10.00 11.24
N ARG A 71 -13.62 10.00 10.05
CA ARG A 71 -14.98 9.51 9.82
C ARG A 71 -15.15 8.04 10.19
N LEU A 72 -14.14 7.22 9.87
CA LEU A 72 -14.14 5.78 10.08
C LEU A 72 -13.69 5.37 11.48
N ASN A 73 -13.08 6.28 12.25
CA ASN A 73 -12.33 5.97 13.47
C ASN A 73 -11.31 4.85 13.26
N ALA A 74 -10.64 4.84 12.10
CA ALA A 74 -9.71 3.82 11.63
C ALA A 74 -8.51 4.47 10.93
N ALA A 75 -7.40 3.75 10.82
CA ALA A 75 -6.28 4.24 10.01
C ALA A 75 -6.58 4.09 8.52
N VAL A 76 -6.00 5.01 7.72
CA VAL A 76 -6.05 4.97 6.25
C VAL A 76 -4.63 5.07 5.73
N ALA A 77 -4.23 4.09 4.89
CA ALA A 77 -2.92 4.06 4.26
C ALA A 77 -3.06 4.05 2.74
N GLY A 78 -2.12 4.71 2.04
CA GLY A 78 -2.06 4.75 0.58
C GLY A 78 -0.99 5.73 0.12
N SER A 79 -0.45 5.58 -1.10
CA SER A 79 0.54 6.56 -1.55
C SER A 79 -0.07 7.61 -2.47
N ILE A 80 0.57 8.77 -2.45
CA ILE A 80 0.24 9.92 -3.31
C ILE A 80 1.52 10.54 -3.85
N ALA A 81 1.42 11.16 -5.02
CA ALA A 81 2.45 12.04 -5.53
C ALA A 81 2.33 13.41 -4.81
N ILE A 82 3.39 13.83 -4.13
CA ILE A 82 3.38 15.08 -3.35
C ILE A 82 4.77 15.70 -3.30
N PHE A 83 4.85 17.02 -3.19
CA PHE A 83 6.11 17.71 -2.92
C PHE A 83 6.41 17.72 -1.42
N ASP A 84 7.68 17.45 -1.08
CA ASP A 84 8.18 17.68 0.27
C ASP A 84 8.52 19.16 0.53
N ASP A 85 8.92 19.47 1.76
CA ASP A 85 9.26 20.85 2.17
C ASP A 85 10.52 21.39 1.47
N GLU A 86 11.35 20.52 0.89
CA GLU A 86 12.54 20.87 0.11
C GLU A 86 12.21 21.04 -1.38
N GLY A 87 10.97 20.83 -1.79
CA GLY A 87 10.49 20.95 -3.16
C GLY A 87 10.79 19.75 -4.03
N HIS A 88 11.09 18.59 -3.47
CA HIS A 88 11.26 17.34 -4.19
C HIS A 88 9.93 16.62 -4.38
N LEU A 89 9.68 16.13 -5.58
CA LEU A 89 8.52 15.27 -5.83
C LEU A 89 8.76 13.86 -5.24
N ARG A 90 7.82 13.40 -4.41
CA ARG A 90 7.86 12.11 -3.72
C ARG A 90 6.67 11.22 -4.11
N ASN A 91 6.91 9.95 -4.28
CA ASN A 91 5.90 8.91 -4.19
C ASN A 91 5.81 8.52 -2.72
N ARG A 92 4.89 9.14 -1.98
CA ARG A 92 4.83 9.08 -0.51
C ARG A 92 3.63 8.28 -0.04
N LEU A 93 3.90 7.17 0.64
CA LEU A 93 2.88 6.40 1.34
C LEU A 93 2.63 7.04 2.70
N PHE A 94 1.41 7.48 2.93
CA PHE A 94 0.95 7.99 4.22
C PHE A 94 0.25 6.88 5.00
N PHE A 95 0.43 6.89 6.31
CA PHE A 95 -0.34 6.13 7.29
C PHE A 95 -1.03 7.13 8.21
N VAL A 96 -2.30 7.41 7.95
CA VAL A 96 -3.07 8.48 8.59
C VAL A 96 -3.96 7.90 9.68
N ARG A 97 -3.92 8.48 10.90
CA ARG A 97 -4.73 8.08 12.07
C ARG A 97 -6.00 8.91 12.22
N PRO A 98 -6.97 8.46 13.03
CA PRO A 98 -8.25 9.18 13.25
C PRO A 98 -8.10 10.59 13.81
N ASP A 99 -7.06 10.86 14.58
CA ASP A 99 -6.76 12.19 15.14
C ASP A 99 -6.17 13.16 14.09
N GLY A 100 -5.92 12.67 12.87
CA GLY A 100 -5.32 13.41 11.78
C GLY A 100 -3.80 13.39 11.76
N SER A 101 -3.15 12.80 12.77
CA SER A 101 -1.70 12.56 12.75
C SER A 101 -1.34 11.52 11.69
N TYR A 102 -0.12 11.58 11.17
CA TYR A 102 0.35 10.61 10.19
C TYR A 102 1.85 10.34 10.31
N ASP A 103 2.24 9.14 9.91
CA ASP A 103 3.58 8.79 9.50
C ASP A 103 3.62 8.66 7.98
N TYR A 104 4.82 8.75 7.41
CA TYR A 104 5.00 8.58 5.97
C TYR A 104 6.28 7.85 5.61
N TYR A 105 6.22 7.20 4.47
CA TYR A 105 7.34 6.53 3.82
C TYR A 105 7.47 7.02 2.38
N ASP A 106 8.62 7.59 2.02
CA ASP A 106 8.96 7.91 0.66
C ASP A 106 9.56 6.68 -0.03
N LYS A 107 9.00 6.30 -1.18
CA LYS A 107 9.43 5.14 -1.96
C LYS A 107 10.94 5.14 -2.14
N HIS A 108 11.59 4.06 -1.69
CA HIS A 108 13.04 3.93 -1.75
C HIS A 108 13.52 3.47 -3.12
N HIS A 109 12.90 2.41 -3.68
CA HIS A 109 13.27 1.88 -4.99
C HIS A 109 12.37 2.47 -6.06
N LEU A 110 12.84 3.53 -6.72
CA LEU A 110 12.13 4.12 -7.84
C LEU A 110 12.22 3.22 -9.07
N PHE A 111 11.12 3.14 -9.84
CA PHE A 111 11.02 2.30 -11.02
C PHE A 111 11.72 2.95 -12.22
N THR A 112 13.04 2.83 -12.27
CA THR A 112 13.91 3.42 -13.30
C THR A 112 13.52 3.02 -14.72
N TYR A 113 13.05 1.77 -14.90
CA TYR A 113 12.62 1.27 -16.21
C TYR A 113 11.50 2.11 -16.84
N ALA A 114 10.55 2.61 -16.01
CA ALA A 114 9.49 3.52 -16.46
C ALA A 114 9.91 5.00 -16.41
N GLY A 115 11.13 5.31 -15.97
CA GLY A 115 11.62 6.68 -15.89
C GLY A 115 11.20 7.44 -14.62
N GLU A 116 10.72 6.78 -13.57
CA GLU A 116 10.30 7.41 -12.31
C GLU A 116 11.41 8.29 -11.70
N THR A 117 12.67 7.89 -11.88
CA THR A 117 13.84 8.64 -11.41
C THR A 117 14.08 9.99 -12.11
N LYS A 118 13.34 10.31 -13.17
CA LYS A 118 13.45 11.62 -13.86
C LYS A 118 12.73 12.72 -13.09
N ASP A 119 11.63 12.36 -12.42
CA ASP A 119 10.75 13.33 -11.77
C ASP A 119 10.77 13.16 -10.24
N TYR A 120 10.85 11.93 -9.75
CA TYR A 120 10.78 11.62 -8.33
C TYR A 120 12.16 11.48 -7.69
N VAL A 121 12.24 11.87 -6.41
CA VAL A 121 13.42 11.67 -5.57
C VAL A 121 13.16 10.54 -4.57
N ALA A 122 14.06 9.56 -4.51
CA ALA A 122 13.95 8.40 -3.63
C ALA A 122 14.05 8.75 -2.14
N GLY A 123 13.25 8.06 -1.32
CA GLY A 123 13.40 8.08 0.14
C GLY A 123 14.61 7.28 0.60
N GLN A 124 15.12 7.58 1.81
CA GLN A 124 16.28 6.90 2.38
C GLN A 124 15.95 6.09 3.63
N ARG A 125 14.78 6.31 4.22
CA ARG A 125 14.40 5.71 5.50
C ARG A 125 13.50 4.50 5.29
N ARG A 126 13.75 3.45 6.05
CA ARG A 126 12.82 2.35 6.27
C ARG A 126 11.87 2.77 7.41
N VAL A 127 10.58 2.63 7.21
CA VAL A 127 9.57 3.15 8.15
C VAL A 127 8.69 2.00 8.63
N VAL A 128 8.65 1.82 9.95
CA VAL A 128 7.71 0.93 10.65
C VAL A 128 6.81 1.80 11.50
N VAL A 129 5.51 1.60 11.39
CA VAL A 129 4.50 2.33 12.17
C VAL A 129 3.73 1.36 13.07
N GLU A 130 3.32 1.81 14.24
CA GLU A 130 2.49 1.01 15.13
C GLU A 130 1.05 1.54 15.14
N TRP A 131 0.10 0.63 15.04
CA TRP A 131 -1.32 0.92 15.14
C TRP A 131 -2.07 -0.21 15.85
N ARG A 132 -2.76 0.12 16.96
CA ARG A 132 -3.54 -0.84 17.75
C ARG A 132 -2.77 -2.12 18.09
N GLY A 133 -1.48 -1.99 18.44
CA GLY A 133 -0.61 -3.09 18.86
C GLY A 133 -0.07 -3.97 17.71
N VAL A 134 -0.22 -3.55 16.46
CA VAL A 134 0.39 -4.18 15.29
C VAL A 134 1.40 -3.24 14.64
N ARG A 135 2.58 -3.74 14.30
CA ARG A 135 3.67 -3.00 13.67
C ARG A 135 3.66 -3.26 12.17
N PHE A 136 3.60 -2.20 11.38
CA PHE A 136 3.51 -2.24 9.90
C PHE A 136 4.75 -1.66 9.26
N LEU A 137 5.48 -2.45 8.46
CA LEU A 137 6.47 -1.94 7.53
C LEU A 137 5.75 -1.34 6.31
N LEU A 138 6.11 -0.10 5.94
CA LEU A 138 5.54 0.58 4.78
C LEU A 138 6.42 0.41 3.54
N GLN A 139 5.84 -0.03 2.42
CA GLN A 139 6.53 -0.27 1.16
C GLN A 139 5.66 0.12 -0.04
N VAL A 140 6.28 0.54 -1.14
CA VAL A 140 5.60 0.96 -2.35
C VAL A 140 6.08 0.18 -3.56
N CYS A 141 5.18 -0.60 -4.16
CA CYS A 141 5.27 -1.19 -5.50
C CYS A 141 6.61 -1.90 -5.78
N TYR A 142 7.52 -1.22 -6.44
CA TYR A 142 8.81 -1.76 -6.87
C TYR A 142 9.70 -2.23 -5.71
N ASP A 143 9.49 -1.69 -4.48
CA ASP A 143 10.15 -2.17 -3.26
C ASP A 143 9.95 -3.68 -3.03
N LEU A 144 8.83 -4.24 -3.50
CA LEU A 144 8.54 -5.66 -3.43
C LEU A 144 9.65 -6.55 -4.04
N ARG A 145 10.41 -6.04 -5.00
CA ARG A 145 11.50 -6.79 -5.64
C ARG A 145 12.77 -6.90 -4.82
N PHE A 146 12.89 -6.12 -3.73
CA PHE A 146 14.14 -5.95 -2.99
C PHE A 146 14.03 -6.52 -1.57
N PRO A 147 14.30 -7.83 -1.37
CA PRO A 147 14.09 -8.51 -0.08
C PRO A 147 14.97 -7.96 1.04
N VAL A 148 16.18 -7.50 0.74
CA VAL A 148 17.11 -6.98 1.76
C VAL A 148 16.54 -5.77 2.49
N PHE A 149 15.87 -4.85 1.76
CA PHE A 149 15.28 -3.65 2.35
C PHE A 149 14.05 -3.97 3.20
N SER A 150 13.28 -4.99 2.82
CA SER A 150 12.09 -5.44 3.56
C SER A 150 12.35 -6.53 4.60
N ARG A 151 13.61 -6.99 4.78
CA ARG A 151 13.92 -8.05 5.75
C ARG A 151 13.39 -7.71 7.14
N ASN A 152 12.66 -8.66 7.75
CA ASN A 152 12.17 -8.53 9.10
C ASN A 152 13.31 -8.76 10.10
N ARG A 153 13.55 -7.77 10.94
CA ARG A 153 14.56 -7.80 12.02
C ARG A 153 13.89 -7.98 13.39
N GLY A 154 12.71 -8.64 13.42
CA GLY A 154 11.88 -8.73 14.61
C GLY A 154 11.12 -7.44 14.93
N ASP A 155 11.08 -6.49 14.01
CA ASP A 155 10.62 -5.12 14.20
C ASP A 155 9.23 -4.83 13.60
N TYR A 156 8.65 -5.76 12.81
CA TYR A 156 7.30 -5.61 12.29
C TYR A 156 6.50 -6.93 12.28
N ASP A 157 5.20 -6.83 12.22
CA ASP A 157 4.26 -7.93 12.25
C ASP A 157 3.52 -8.09 10.92
N ALA A 158 3.38 -7.00 10.20
CA ALA A 158 2.80 -6.95 8.86
C ALA A 158 3.60 -6.02 7.95
N VAL A 159 3.60 -6.27 6.65
CA VAL A 159 4.10 -5.34 5.64
C VAL A 159 2.98 -4.91 4.73
N ILE A 160 2.91 -3.60 4.45
CA ILE A 160 1.98 -3.01 3.50
C ILE A 160 2.71 -2.75 2.19
N TYR A 161 2.17 -3.29 1.08
CA TYR A 161 2.60 -2.96 -0.29
C TYR A 161 1.44 -2.28 -1.02
N VAL A 162 1.62 -1.03 -1.40
CA VAL A 162 0.69 -0.30 -2.27
C VAL A 162 1.27 -0.23 -3.68
N ALA A 163 0.50 -0.49 -4.74
CA ALA A 163 1.06 -0.65 -6.08
C ALA A 163 0.19 -0.16 -7.22
N ASN A 164 0.88 0.18 -8.34
CA ASN A 164 0.38 0.17 -9.72
C ASN A 164 1.17 -0.92 -10.47
N TRP A 165 0.87 -2.18 -10.18
CA TRP A 165 1.59 -3.33 -10.72
C TRP A 165 0.92 -3.84 -12.00
N PRO A 166 1.64 -3.87 -13.14
CA PRO A 166 1.02 -4.19 -14.43
C PRO A 166 0.63 -5.67 -14.55
N LEU A 167 -0.46 -5.91 -15.27
CA LEU A 167 -0.99 -7.24 -15.59
C LEU A 167 0.08 -8.18 -16.19
N SER A 168 0.95 -7.65 -17.06
CA SER A 168 2.02 -8.44 -17.71
C SER A 168 3.04 -9.05 -16.74
N ARG A 169 3.04 -8.62 -15.47
CA ARG A 169 3.91 -9.11 -14.40
C ARG A 169 3.15 -9.64 -13.20
N LYS A 170 1.89 -10.05 -13.37
CA LYS A 170 1.03 -10.53 -12.27
C LYS A 170 1.62 -11.74 -11.54
N ASP A 171 2.24 -12.68 -12.26
CA ASP A 171 2.84 -13.87 -11.65
C ASP A 171 4.00 -13.51 -10.71
N VAL A 172 4.75 -12.47 -11.05
CA VAL A 172 5.80 -11.92 -10.17
C VAL A 172 5.20 -11.31 -8.92
N TRP A 173 4.08 -10.56 -9.05
CA TRP A 173 3.33 -9.99 -7.93
C TRP A 173 2.92 -11.07 -6.94
N HIS A 174 2.20 -12.09 -7.39
CA HIS A 174 1.73 -13.20 -6.55
C HIS A 174 2.89 -13.94 -5.87
N THR A 175 3.93 -14.27 -6.65
CA THR A 175 5.09 -15.03 -6.15
C THR A 175 5.82 -14.24 -5.06
N LEU A 176 6.12 -12.97 -5.30
CA LEU A 176 6.90 -12.16 -4.38
C LEU A 176 6.11 -11.80 -3.11
N LEU A 177 4.81 -11.50 -3.20
CA LEU A 177 3.99 -11.26 -2.00
C LEU A 177 4.01 -12.46 -1.06
N ARG A 178 3.81 -13.66 -1.61
CA ARG A 178 3.86 -14.90 -0.83
C ARG A 178 5.25 -15.15 -0.25
N ALA A 179 6.30 -14.92 -1.03
CA ALA A 179 7.67 -15.04 -0.56
C ALA A 179 7.94 -14.09 0.63
N ARG A 180 7.49 -12.82 0.55
CA ARG A 180 7.65 -11.86 1.66
C ARG A 180 6.94 -12.30 2.94
N ALA A 181 5.75 -12.89 2.83
CA ALA A 181 5.03 -13.43 3.98
C ALA A 181 5.82 -14.57 4.65
N LEU A 182 6.30 -15.53 3.85
CA LEU A 182 6.98 -16.73 4.32
C LEU A 182 8.35 -16.42 4.94
N GLU A 183 9.21 -15.70 4.20
CA GLU A 183 10.59 -15.45 4.62
C GLU A 183 10.73 -14.49 5.81
N ASN A 184 9.70 -13.63 6.00
CA ASN A 184 9.67 -12.64 7.08
C ASN A 184 8.73 -13.03 8.23
N GLN A 185 8.05 -14.18 8.14
CA GLN A 185 7.05 -14.64 9.10
C GLN A 185 6.10 -13.49 9.52
N CYS A 186 5.46 -12.86 8.55
CA CYS A 186 4.61 -11.70 8.76
C CYS A 186 3.33 -11.78 7.91
N PHE A 187 2.35 -10.98 8.24
CA PHE A 187 1.25 -10.72 7.31
C PHE A 187 1.73 -9.84 6.15
N VAL A 188 1.21 -10.08 4.95
CA VAL A 188 1.36 -9.19 3.80
C VAL A 188 0.01 -8.61 3.47
N ILE A 189 -0.08 -7.29 3.42
CA ILE A 189 -1.27 -6.52 3.02
C ILE A 189 -0.91 -5.80 1.74
N ALA A 190 -1.46 -6.25 0.62
CA ALA A 190 -1.08 -5.76 -0.69
C ALA A 190 -2.28 -5.20 -1.44
N THR A 191 -2.18 -3.97 -1.91
CA THR A 191 -3.20 -3.34 -2.75
C THR A 191 -2.62 -2.91 -4.09
N ASN A 192 -3.38 -3.18 -5.14
CA ASN A 192 -3.03 -2.78 -6.50
C ASN A 192 -4.26 -2.17 -7.17
N ILE A 193 -4.07 -1.30 -8.13
CA ILE A 193 -5.18 -0.80 -8.95
C ILE A 193 -5.67 -1.87 -9.93
N SER A 194 -6.92 -1.76 -10.36
CA SER A 194 -7.52 -2.59 -11.39
C SER A 194 -7.99 -1.74 -12.55
N GLY A 195 -7.85 -2.26 -13.76
CA GLY A 195 -8.28 -1.59 -14.98
C GLY A 195 -7.13 -0.96 -15.78
N ASP A 196 -7.51 -0.11 -16.71
CA ASP A 196 -6.61 0.60 -17.61
C ASP A 196 -6.44 2.05 -17.12
N ASP A 197 -5.25 2.40 -16.71
CA ASP A 197 -4.92 3.77 -16.29
C ASP A 197 -4.69 4.63 -17.54
N ALA A 198 -5.77 5.22 -18.05
CA ALA A 198 -5.76 6.13 -19.22
C ALA A 198 -5.10 5.55 -20.48
N GLY A 199 -5.18 4.23 -20.69
CA GLY A 199 -4.58 3.56 -21.85
C GLY A 199 -3.06 3.39 -21.77
N VAL A 200 -2.46 3.66 -20.62
CA VAL A 200 -1.00 3.58 -20.46
C VAL A 200 -0.55 2.18 -20.07
N CYS A 201 -1.29 1.49 -19.22
CA CYS A 201 -0.97 0.15 -18.74
C CYS A 201 -2.19 -0.55 -18.16
N CYS A 202 -2.42 -1.81 -18.55
CA CYS A 202 -3.43 -2.65 -17.91
C CYS A 202 -2.93 -3.15 -16.55
N HIS A 203 -3.79 -3.05 -15.53
CA HIS A 203 -3.53 -3.55 -14.19
C HIS A 203 -4.55 -4.64 -13.81
N ALA A 204 -4.04 -5.73 -13.24
CA ALA A 204 -4.90 -6.85 -12.84
C ALA A 204 -5.63 -6.64 -11.53
N GLY A 205 -5.15 -5.73 -10.70
CA GLY A 205 -5.52 -5.72 -9.30
C GLY A 205 -4.78 -6.82 -8.56
N ASP A 206 -5.47 -7.94 -8.26
CA ASP A 206 -4.92 -9.06 -7.49
C ASP A 206 -4.42 -8.59 -6.11
N SER A 207 -5.15 -7.66 -5.51
CA SER A 207 -4.92 -7.21 -4.13
C SER A 207 -5.18 -8.36 -3.16
N ALA A 208 -4.34 -8.55 -2.14
CA ALA A 208 -4.46 -9.69 -1.24
C ALA A 208 -3.99 -9.38 0.19
N ILE A 209 -4.54 -10.10 1.15
CA ILE A 209 -4.04 -10.23 2.52
C ILE A 209 -3.56 -11.67 2.69
N ILE A 210 -2.29 -11.85 3.06
CA ILE A 210 -1.63 -13.15 3.16
C ILE A 210 -1.10 -13.31 4.58
N ASP A 211 -1.25 -14.51 5.16
CA ASP A 211 -0.71 -14.82 6.47
C ASP A 211 0.76 -15.25 6.43
N ALA A 212 1.37 -15.41 7.60
CA ALA A 212 2.77 -15.81 7.73
C ALA A 212 3.08 -17.25 7.24
N TYR A 213 2.06 -18.05 6.96
CA TYR A 213 2.19 -19.38 6.33
C TYR A 213 2.05 -19.31 4.81
N GLY A 214 1.83 -18.13 4.24
CA GLY A 214 1.61 -17.92 2.82
C GLY A 214 0.17 -18.23 2.36
N HIS A 215 -0.78 -18.40 3.27
CA HIS A 215 -2.19 -18.60 2.91
C HIS A 215 -2.86 -17.25 2.64
N THR A 216 -3.66 -17.18 1.60
CA THR A 216 -4.49 -16.02 1.30
C THR A 216 -5.67 -15.97 2.27
N LEU A 217 -5.78 -14.89 3.05
CA LEU A 217 -6.88 -14.63 3.97
C LEU A 217 -8.04 -13.90 3.30
N ALA A 218 -7.72 -12.97 2.41
CA ALA A 218 -8.65 -12.25 1.54
C ALA A 218 -7.95 -11.85 0.25
N GLU A 219 -8.70 -11.82 -0.85
CA GLU A 219 -8.20 -11.36 -2.15
C GLU A 219 -9.32 -10.66 -2.93
N CYS A 220 -8.92 -9.78 -3.83
CA CYS A 220 -9.79 -9.18 -4.83
C CYS A 220 -9.63 -9.90 -6.17
N ILE A 221 -10.73 -10.05 -6.90
CA ILE A 221 -10.76 -10.76 -8.17
C ILE A 221 -10.00 -9.96 -9.24
N THR A 222 -9.19 -10.69 -10.02
CA THR A 222 -8.47 -10.14 -11.18
C THR A 222 -9.39 -9.33 -12.08
N GLY A 223 -8.99 -8.10 -12.40
CA GLY A 223 -9.68 -7.22 -13.34
C GLY A 223 -10.97 -6.60 -12.80
N ARG A 224 -11.35 -6.84 -11.54
CA ARG A 224 -12.51 -6.21 -10.91
C ARG A 224 -12.09 -5.05 -10.01
N VAL A 225 -12.99 -4.10 -9.91
CA VAL A 225 -12.89 -3.02 -8.92
C VAL A 225 -13.75 -3.41 -7.73
N GLU A 226 -13.14 -3.67 -6.61
CA GLU A 226 -13.81 -4.15 -5.41
C GLU A 226 -12.95 -3.94 -4.15
N SER A 227 -13.48 -4.30 -3.01
CA SER A 227 -12.76 -4.29 -1.74
C SER A 227 -12.98 -5.60 -0.99
N ALA A 228 -11.96 -6.02 -0.23
CA ALA A 228 -12.01 -7.21 0.61
C ALA A 228 -11.41 -6.92 1.98
N SER A 229 -11.71 -7.76 2.98
CA SER A 229 -11.12 -7.60 4.31
C SER A 229 -10.87 -8.92 4.99
N ALA A 230 -9.89 -8.94 5.90
CA ALA A 230 -9.59 -10.08 6.76
C ALA A 230 -9.19 -9.65 8.16
N GLU A 231 -9.31 -10.58 9.11
CA GLU A 231 -8.77 -10.42 10.46
C GLU A 231 -7.33 -10.90 10.51
N LEU A 232 -6.44 -10.08 11.09
CA LEU A 232 -5.07 -10.47 11.40
C LEU A 232 -5.05 -11.11 12.80
N ASP A 233 -4.86 -12.43 12.88
CA ASP A 233 -4.73 -13.18 14.14
C ASP A 233 -3.29 -13.05 14.67
N MET A 234 -3.05 -12.02 15.46
CA MET A 234 -1.75 -11.74 16.08
C MET A 234 -1.31 -12.85 17.05
N ALA A 235 -2.25 -13.52 17.72
CA ALA A 235 -1.93 -14.62 18.61
C ALA A 235 -1.40 -15.84 17.83
N SER A 236 -1.98 -16.12 16.68
CA SER A 236 -1.48 -17.15 15.76
C SER A 236 -0.07 -16.83 15.25
N LEU A 237 0.17 -15.58 14.82
CA LEU A 237 1.50 -15.14 14.38
C LEU A 237 2.55 -15.33 15.47
N GLN A 238 2.25 -14.92 16.72
CA GLN A 238 3.17 -15.06 17.84
C GLN A 238 3.47 -16.53 18.15
N ARG A 239 2.44 -17.40 18.20
CA ARG A 239 2.64 -18.85 18.40
C ARG A 239 3.50 -19.45 17.29
N PHE A 240 3.30 -19.03 16.04
CA PHE A 240 4.10 -19.50 14.91
C PHE A 240 5.58 -19.14 15.06
N ARG A 241 5.88 -17.87 15.34
CA ARG A 241 7.25 -17.39 15.56
C ARG A 241 7.95 -18.07 16.74
N GLN A 242 7.21 -18.35 17.83
CA GLN A 242 7.75 -19.07 18.98
C GLN A 242 8.06 -20.53 18.66
N LYS A 243 7.18 -21.19 17.89
CA LYS A 243 7.36 -22.61 17.53
C LYS A 243 8.46 -22.81 16.48
N PHE A 244 8.63 -21.87 15.57
CA PHE A 244 9.57 -21.94 14.47
C PHE A 244 10.29 -20.57 14.29
N PRO A 245 11.30 -20.28 15.10
CA PRO A 245 11.90 -18.93 15.20
C PRO A 245 12.92 -18.63 14.08
N VAL A 246 12.53 -18.76 12.81
CA VAL A 246 13.41 -18.56 11.62
C VAL A 246 14.09 -17.19 11.61
N LEU A 247 13.43 -16.15 12.15
CA LEU A 247 14.01 -14.82 12.19
C LEU A 247 15.22 -14.71 13.14
N ALA A 248 15.36 -15.63 14.10
CA ALA A 248 16.52 -15.67 14.99
C ALA A 248 17.78 -16.25 14.32
N ASP A 249 17.61 -16.97 13.21
CA ASP A 249 18.69 -17.55 12.41
C ASP A 249 19.10 -16.64 11.23
N ALA A 250 18.43 -15.47 11.09
CA ALA A 250 18.72 -14.55 10.02
C ALA A 250 19.99 -13.74 10.25
N ASP A 251 20.70 -13.39 9.13
CA ASP A 251 21.92 -12.55 9.12
C ASP A 251 21.65 -11.11 9.61
#